data_a8aa3e0950a047bf73b3d825b088bb10
#
_entry.id   a8aa3e0950a047bf73b3d825b088bb10
#
_cell.length_a   1.000
_cell.length_b   1.000
_cell.length_c   1.000
_cell.angle_alpha   90.00
_cell.angle_beta   90.00
_cell.angle_gamma   90.00
#
_symmetry.space_group_name_H-M   'P 1'
#
loop_
_entity.id
_entity.type
_entity.pdbx_description
1 polymer ?
#
loop_
_entity_poly.entity_id
_entity_poly.type
_entity_poly.pdbx_seq_one_letter_code
_entity_poly.pdbx_strand_id
1 'polypeptide(L)'
;MDKKFVRITGIAISNFKNVTSGKISLKNDQESYKASVLGVYGQNGSGKTALIDALELLKHVLSGSSIPHRYADYVSVDAEAAQISIEFLMQIQNKDVSVSYEFLLKKEENTSDGSYRASIFDESLKCPILSDKREKIGKFIDTCNCDTFNPK
;
A
#
# COMPACT_ATOMS: atom_id res chain seq x y z
N MET A 1 -17.94 -8.10 -22.97
CA MET A 1 -16.71 -7.35 -22.57
C MET A 1 -16.46 -7.65 -21.10
N ASP A 2 -15.44 -8.42 -20.79
CA ASP A 2 -15.11 -8.72 -19.41
C ASP A 2 -14.64 -7.44 -18.70
N LYS A 3 -15.40 -7.01 -17.70
CA LYS A 3 -15.03 -5.85 -16.91
C LYS A 3 -13.84 -6.23 -16.02
N LYS A 4 -12.65 -5.87 -16.45
CA LYS A 4 -11.47 -5.91 -15.55
C LYS A 4 -11.59 -4.77 -14.56
N PHE A 5 -11.53 -5.07 -13.28
CA PHE A 5 -11.51 -4.04 -12.23
C PHE A 5 -10.43 -4.34 -11.21
N VAL A 6 -9.95 -3.29 -10.59
CA VAL A 6 -9.07 -3.35 -9.42
C VAL A 6 -9.68 -2.43 -8.36
N ARG A 7 -9.81 -2.94 -7.14
CA ARG A 7 -10.39 -2.20 -6.01
C ARG A 7 -9.52 -2.38 -4.77
N ILE A 8 -9.28 -1.30 -4.05
CA ILE A 8 -8.68 -1.39 -2.71
C ILE A 8 -9.73 -1.94 -1.74
N THR A 9 -9.38 -2.98 -1.01
CA THR A 9 -10.25 -3.65 -0.04
C THR A 9 -9.77 -3.55 1.40
N GLY A 10 -8.53 -3.14 1.61
CA GLY A 10 -7.97 -2.94 2.93
C GLY A 10 -6.73 -2.06 2.89
N ILE A 11 -6.50 -1.34 3.98
CA ILE A 11 -5.30 -0.55 4.20
C ILE A 11 -4.88 -0.75 5.65
N ALA A 12 -3.62 -1.07 5.86
CA ALA A 12 -3.00 -1.07 7.18
C ALA A 12 -1.79 -0.13 7.16
N ILE A 13 -1.63 0.64 8.21
CA ILE A 13 -0.52 1.57 8.39
C ILE A 13 0.06 1.40 9.78
N SER A 14 1.38 1.48 9.88
CA SER A 14 2.09 1.44 11.17
C SER A 14 3.20 2.49 11.18
N ASN A 15 3.37 3.15 12.32
CA ASN A 15 4.42 4.16 12.56
C ASN A 15 4.41 5.31 11.54
N PHE A 16 3.22 5.68 11.07
CA PHE A 16 3.05 6.71 10.05
C PHE A 16 2.28 7.90 10.60
N LYS A 17 2.90 9.07 10.62
CA LYS A 17 2.41 10.29 11.26
C LYS A 17 2.07 10.04 12.74
N ASN A 18 0.83 10.27 13.11
CA ASN A 18 0.32 10.05 14.47
C ASN A 18 -0.33 8.68 14.68
N VAL A 19 -0.14 7.74 13.73
CA VAL A 19 -0.71 6.40 13.81
C VAL A 19 0.38 5.40 14.14
N THR A 20 0.35 4.85 15.34
CA THR A 20 1.24 3.75 15.75
C THR A 20 0.87 2.47 15.03
N SER A 21 -0.41 2.13 14.97
CA SER A 21 -0.93 1.01 14.20
C SER A 21 -2.41 1.23 13.91
N GLY A 22 -2.82 1.00 12.67
CA GLY A 22 -4.21 1.13 12.25
C GLY A 22 -4.52 0.27 11.02
N LYS A 23 -5.72 -0.30 11.00
CA LYS A 23 -6.23 -1.05 9.84
C LYS A 23 -7.66 -0.63 9.55
N ILE A 24 -7.98 -0.45 8.27
CA ILE A 24 -9.33 -0.18 7.79
C ILE A 24 -9.70 -1.20 6.71
N SER A 25 -10.91 -1.74 6.79
CA SER A 25 -11.49 -2.58 5.75
C SER A 25 -12.42 -1.74 4.88
N LEU A 26 -12.22 -1.82 3.58
CA LEU A 26 -13.03 -1.16 2.56
C LEU A 26 -13.90 -2.17 1.80
N LYS A 27 -14.04 -3.39 2.34
CA LYS A 27 -14.88 -4.43 1.74
C LYS A 27 -16.34 -4.00 1.80
N ASN A 28 -17.03 -4.17 0.68
CA ASN A 28 -18.47 -4.03 0.63
C ASN A 28 -19.07 -5.44 0.56
N ASP A 29 -19.63 -5.90 1.67
CA ASP A 29 -20.18 -7.26 1.79
C ASP A 29 -21.52 -7.42 1.07
N GLN A 30 -22.18 -6.32 0.68
CA GLN A 30 -23.52 -6.38 0.09
C GLN A 30 -23.51 -6.50 -1.44
N GLU A 31 -22.53 -5.94 -2.15
CA GLU A 31 -22.44 -6.06 -3.60
C GLU A 31 -21.00 -5.90 -4.10
N SER A 32 -20.46 -6.95 -4.70
CA SER A 32 -19.05 -7.03 -5.13
C SER A 32 -18.63 -5.99 -6.18
N TYR A 33 -19.55 -5.35 -6.88
CA TYR A 33 -19.22 -4.58 -8.11
C TYR A 33 -19.76 -3.15 -8.14
N LYS A 34 -20.51 -2.73 -7.13
CA LYS A 34 -21.01 -1.35 -7.09
C LYS A 34 -20.03 -0.43 -6.37
N ALA A 35 -19.98 0.81 -6.82
CA ALA A 35 -19.25 1.85 -6.12
C ALA A 35 -19.75 1.97 -4.68
N SER A 36 -18.85 1.99 -3.73
CA SER A 36 -19.17 2.20 -2.32
C SER A 36 -18.54 3.50 -1.83
N VAL A 37 -19.25 4.18 -0.97
CA VAL A 37 -18.75 5.37 -0.28
C VAL A 37 -18.52 4.98 1.17
N LEU A 38 -17.30 5.21 1.66
CA LEU A 38 -16.95 5.04 3.06
C LEU A 38 -16.76 6.43 3.68
N GLY A 39 -17.57 6.75 4.67
CA GLY A 39 -17.38 7.94 5.50
C GLY A 39 -16.41 7.64 6.64
N VAL A 40 -15.33 8.42 6.75
CA VAL A 40 -14.38 8.32 7.86
C VAL A 40 -14.61 9.45 8.83
N TYR A 41 -15.10 9.13 10.03
CA TYR A 41 -15.39 10.09 11.08
C TYR A 41 -14.50 9.84 12.30
N GLY A 42 -14.22 10.86 13.08
CA GLY A 42 -13.44 10.75 14.30
C GLY A 42 -12.94 12.10 14.78
N GLN A 43 -12.43 12.14 16.00
CA GLN A 43 -11.83 13.34 16.59
C GLN A 43 -10.58 13.81 15.82
N ASN A 44 -10.17 15.06 16.05
CA ASN A 44 -8.90 15.54 15.52
C ASN A 44 -7.75 14.70 16.09
N GLY A 45 -6.80 14.35 15.23
CA GLY A 45 -5.69 13.45 15.62
C GLY A 45 -5.97 11.95 15.49
N SER A 46 -7.19 11.52 15.12
CA SER A 46 -7.56 10.08 15.02
C SER A 46 -7.00 9.34 13.81
N GLY A 47 -6.05 9.92 13.07
CA GLY A 47 -5.42 9.24 11.92
C GLY A 47 -6.14 9.39 10.58
N LYS A 48 -7.24 10.17 10.48
CA LYS A 48 -7.95 10.38 9.19
C LYS A 48 -7.04 10.91 8.09
N THR A 49 -6.25 11.93 8.41
CA THR A 49 -5.29 12.51 7.46
C THR A 49 -4.17 11.54 7.11
N ALA A 50 -3.71 10.73 8.08
CA ALA A 50 -2.70 9.71 7.82
C ALA A 50 -3.18 8.69 6.78
N LEU A 51 -4.46 8.29 6.81
CA LEU A 51 -5.05 7.42 5.80
C LEU A 51 -5.02 8.04 4.40
N ILE A 52 -5.38 9.32 4.27
CA ILE A 52 -5.36 10.03 2.98
C ILE A 52 -3.92 10.17 2.47
N ASP A 53 -2.99 10.55 3.33
CA ASP A 53 -1.58 10.69 2.97
C ASP A 53 -0.95 9.34 2.58
N ALA A 54 -1.35 8.23 3.21
CA ALA A 54 -0.91 6.89 2.84
C ALA A 54 -1.41 6.49 1.43
N LEU A 55 -2.64 6.86 1.06
CA LEU A 55 -3.17 6.66 -0.29
C LEU A 55 -2.45 7.54 -1.33
N GLU A 56 -2.13 8.78 -0.97
CA GLU A 56 -1.34 9.67 -1.83
C GLU A 56 0.08 9.12 -2.03
N LEU A 57 0.72 8.62 -0.97
CA LEU A 57 2.02 7.96 -1.05
C LEU A 57 1.96 6.73 -1.94
N LEU A 58 0.95 5.88 -1.78
CA LEU A 58 0.72 4.73 -2.67
C LEU A 58 0.66 5.15 -4.14
N LYS A 59 -0.03 6.26 -4.44
CA LYS A 59 -0.10 6.80 -5.81
C LYS A 59 1.29 7.15 -6.34
N HIS A 60 2.14 7.80 -5.54
CA HIS A 60 3.52 8.12 -5.93
C HIS A 60 4.32 6.84 -6.21
N VAL A 61 4.24 5.85 -5.32
CA VAL A 61 4.94 4.58 -5.45
C VAL A 61 4.50 3.83 -6.71
N LEU A 62 3.20 3.63 -6.92
CA LEU A 62 2.67 2.90 -8.07
C LEU A 62 2.89 3.62 -9.42
N SER A 63 3.00 4.94 -9.42
CA SER A 63 3.28 5.72 -10.63
C SER A 63 4.77 5.89 -10.94
N GLY A 64 5.66 5.44 -10.06
CA GLY A 64 7.10 5.68 -10.16
C GLY A 64 7.48 7.16 -10.05
N SER A 65 6.60 7.98 -9.45
CA SER A 65 6.86 9.40 -9.24
C SER A 65 7.78 9.62 -8.06
N SER A 66 8.56 10.71 -8.08
CA SER A 66 9.38 11.09 -6.94
C SER A 66 8.53 11.29 -5.68
N ILE A 67 9.03 10.80 -4.55
CA ILE A 67 8.36 10.97 -3.27
C ILE A 67 8.69 12.35 -2.71
N PRO A 68 7.68 13.18 -2.41
CA PRO A 68 7.90 14.50 -1.83
C PRO A 68 8.65 14.43 -0.49
N HIS A 69 9.56 15.38 -0.24
CA HIS A 69 10.40 15.43 0.97
C HIS A 69 9.58 15.39 2.27
N ARG A 70 8.36 15.95 2.28
CA ARG A 70 7.48 15.96 3.47
C ARG A 70 7.21 14.56 4.04
N TYR A 71 7.29 13.51 3.22
CA TYR A 71 7.07 12.15 3.69
C TYR A 71 8.18 11.64 4.62
N ALA A 72 9.36 12.24 4.61
CA ALA A 72 10.40 11.94 5.58
C ALA A 72 9.95 12.24 7.02
N ASP A 73 9.13 13.28 7.20
CA ASP A 73 8.60 13.68 8.52
C ASP A 73 7.35 12.88 8.93
N TYR A 74 6.88 11.98 8.06
CA TYR A 74 5.72 11.12 8.35
C TYR A 74 6.10 9.78 9.00
N VAL A 75 7.39 9.45 9.02
CA VAL A 75 7.89 8.33 9.82
C VAL A 75 7.88 8.74 11.29
N SER A 76 7.27 7.92 12.15
CA SER A 76 7.22 8.20 13.60
C SER A 76 8.63 8.31 14.19
N VAL A 77 8.83 9.26 15.11
CA VAL A 77 10.15 9.57 15.68
C VAL A 77 10.78 8.34 16.36
N ASP A 78 9.96 7.51 16.98
CA ASP A 78 10.40 6.33 17.73
C ASP A 78 10.52 5.07 16.86
N ALA A 79 10.42 5.21 15.52
CA ALA A 79 10.45 4.08 14.58
C ALA A 79 11.49 4.29 13.49
N GLU A 80 12.15 3.21 13.08
CA GLU A 80 13.11 3.23 11.96
C GLU A 80 12.41 3.37 10.60
N ALA A 81 11.16 2.89 10.50
CA ALA A 81 10.37 2.94 9.29
C ALA A 81 8.87 2.99 9.59
N ALA A 82 8.13 3.57 8.68
CA ALA A 82 6.69 3.40 8.60
C ALA A 82 6.34 2.27 7.62
N GLN A 83 5.35 1.46 7.96
CA GLN A 83 4.90 0.34 7.13
C GLN A 83 3.51 0.65 6.58
N ILE A 84 3.34 0.47 5.27
CA ILE A 84 2.08 0.61 4.58
C ILE A 84 1.77 -0.70 3.86
N SER A 85 0.60 -1.27 4.14
CA SER A 85 0.12 -2.49 3.50
C SER A 85 -1.26 -2.26 2.92
N ILE A 86 -1.45 -2.62 1.65
CA ILE A 86 -2.69 -2.41 0.92
C ILE A 86 -3.18 -3.74 0.37
N GLU A 87 -4.46 -4.03 0.58
CA GLU A 87 -5.16 -5.17 0.00
C GLU A 87 -5.97 -4.71 -1.21
N PHE A 88 -5.82 -5.41 -2.32
CA PHE A 88 -6.59 -5.19 -3.54
C PHE A 88 -7.43 -6.41 -3.86
N LEU A 89 -8.61 -6.19 -4.41
CA LEU A 89 -9.39 -7.19 -5.11
C LEU A 89 -9.29 -6.91 -6.61
N MET A 90 -8.88 -7.90 -7.37
CA MET A 90 -8.75 -7.83 -8.83
C MET A 90 -9.59 -8.94 -9.46
N GLN A 91 -10.14 -8.67 -10.64
CA GLN A 91 -10.75 -9.72 -11.44
C GLN A 91 -9.80 -10.15 -12.56
N ILE A 92 -9.39 -11.42 -12.51
CA ILE A 92 -8.52 -12.05 -13.50
C ILE A 92 -9.25 -13.29 -14.03
N GLN A 93 -9.48 -13.36 -15.35
CA GLN A 93 -10.17 -14.50 -15.98
C GLN A 93 -11.49 -14.85 -15.28
N ASN A 94 -12.32 -13.86 -14.99
CA ASN A 94 -13.59 -14.00 -14.28
C ASN A 94 -13.50 -14.60 -12.85
N LYS A 95 -12.32 -14.58 -12.25
CA LYS A 95 -12.10 -14.98 -10.85
C LYS A 95 -11.63 -13.78 -10.05
N ASP A 96 -12.17 -13.67 -8.86
CA ASP A 96 -11.75 -12.66 -7.91
C ASP A 96 -10.46 -13.11 -7.22
N VAL A 97 -9.43 -12.26 -7.30
CA VAL A 97 -8.10 -12.53 -6.75
C VAL A 97 -7.76 -11.43 -5.77
N SER A 98 -7.41 -11.81 -4.55
CA SER A 98 -6.87 -10.87 -3.55
C SER A 98 -5.37 -10.71 -3.73
N VAL A 99 -4.91 -9.48 -3.83
CA VAL A 99 -3.49 -9.12 -3.97
C VAL A 99 -3.11 -8.23 -2.80
N SER A 100 -1.99 -8.51 -2.16
CA SER A 100 -1.44 -7.68 -1.09
C SER A 100 -0.15 -7.01 -1.56
N TYR A 101 -0.06 -5.71 -1.38
CA TYR A 101 1.13 -4.91 -1.64
C TYR A 101 1.56 -4.20 -0.37
N GLU A 102 2.83 -4.34 -0.04
CA GLU A 102 3.40 -3.81 1.20
C GLU A 102 4.75 -3.16 0.92
N PHE A 103 5.04 -2.07 1.59
CA PHE A 103 6.33 -1.39 1.52
C PHE A 103 6.66 -0.65 2.81
N LEU A 104 7.94 -0.38 3.02
CA LEU A 104 8.45 0.43 4.10
C LEU A 104 8.85 1.81 3.60
N LEU A 105 8.49 2.84 4.35
CA LEU A 105 8.94 4.21 4.18
C LEU A 105 9.99 4.53 5.23
N LYS A 106 11.19 4.94 4.80
CA LYS A 106 12.27 5.35 5.69
C LYS A 106 12.62 6.82 5.51
N LYS A 107 13.09 7.43 6.60
CA LYS A 107 13.72 8.74 6.59
C LYS A 107 15.22 8.54 6.43
N GLU A 108 15.79 9.06 5.36
CA GLU A 108 17.22 9.01 5.09
C GLU A 108 17.81 10.41 5.16
N GLU A 109 18.96 10.53 5.82
CA GLU A 109 19.74 11.77 5.83
C GLU A 109 20.59 11.85 4.56
N ASN A 110 20.51 12.96 3.87
CA ASN A 110 21.37 13.26 2.74
C ASN A 110 22.72 13.75 3.28
N THR A 111 23.75 12.95 3.09
CA THR A 111 25.11 13.23 3.62
C THR A 111 25.75 14.48 3.03
N SER A 112 25.24 15.03 1.93
CA SER A 112 25.82 16.19 1.26
C SER A 112 25.35 17.53 1.83
N ASP A 113 24.13 17.63 2.34
CA ASP A 113 23.51 18.88 2.78
C ASP A 113 22.77 18.77 4.13
N GLY A 114 22.78 17.60 4.76
CA GLY A 114 22.06 17.34 6.03
C GLY A 114 20.53 17.38 5.91
N SER A 115 20.00 17.45 4.70
CA SER A 115 18.55 17.38 4.48
C SER A 115 18.06 15.94 4.62
N TYR A 116 16.75 15.77 4.87
CA TYR A 116 16.13 14.45 4.93
C TYR A 116 15.31 14.19 3.69
N ARG A 117 15.37 12.96 3.20
CA ARG A 117 14.49 12.47 2.13
C ARG A 117 13.71 11.25 2.59
N ALA A 118 12.58 11.02 1.94
CA ALA A 118 11.81 9.80 2.11
C ALA A 118 12.22 8.78 1.04
N SER A 119 12.43 7.55 1.45
CA SER A 119 12.80 6.45 0.55
C SER A 119 11.92 5.23 0.83
N ILE A 120 11.59 4.50 -0.24
CA ILE A 120 10.83 3.25 -0.14
C ILE A 120 11.79 2.08 -0.10
N PHE A 121 11.49 1.14 0.79
CA PHE A 121 12.25 -0.08 1.00
C PHE A 121 11.32 -1.28 1.11
N ASP A 122 11.89 -2.48 0.91
CA ASP A 122 11.26 -3.77 1.16
C ASP A 122 9.85 -3.86 0.55
N GLU A 123 9.76 -3.53 -0.73
CA GLU A 123 8.53 -3.69 -1.49
C GLU A 123 8.21 -5.17 -1.67
N SER A 124 6.99 -5.56 -1.33
CA SER A 124 6.49 -6.93 -1.46
C SER A 124 5.11 -6.93 -2.10
N LEU A 125 4.99 -7.66 -3.21
CA LEU A 125 3.71 -7.89 -3.88
C LEU A 125 3.37 -9.39 -3.78
N LYS A 126 2.29 -9.72 -3.06
CA LYS A 126 1.81 -11.08 -2.90
C LYS A 126 0.54 -11.26 -3.72
N CYS A 127 0.63 -12.10 -4.75
CA CYS A 127 -0.48 -12.44 -5.62
C CYS A 127 -0.61 -13.97 -5.70
N PRO A 128 -1.79 -14.56 -5.40
CA PRO A 128 -2.00 -15.98 -5.60
C PRO A 128 -1.95 -16.29 -7.10
N ILE A 129 -1.08 -17.20 -7.51
CA ILE A 129 -1.04 -17.69 -8.88
C ILE A 129 -2.23 -18.61 -9.08
N LEU A 130 -3.08 -18.31 -10.02
CA LEU A 130 -4.12 -19.21 -10.50
C LEU A 130 -3.43 -20.33 -11.28
N SER A 131 -3.09 -21.43 -10.61
CA SER A 131 -2.67 -22.64 -11.32
C SER A 131 -3.90 -23.29 -11.94
N ASP A 132 -3.86 -23.59 -13.23
CA ASP A 132 -4.94 -24.21 -14.02
C ASP A 132 -5.17 -25.69 -13.68
N LYS A 133 -4.50 -26.24 -12.68
CA LYS A 133 -4.64 -27.62 -12.22
C LYS A 133 -4.88 -27.70 -10.73
N ARG A 134 -6.14 -27.99 -10.42
CA ARG A 134 -6.68 -28.62 -9.20
C ARG A 134 -5.85 -28.43 -7.93
N GLU A 135 -6.48 -27.71 -6.98
CA GLU A 135 -6.24 -27.83 -5.54
C GLU A 135 -4.80 -27.65 -5.05
N LYS A 136 -4.53 -26.46 -4.64
CA LYS A 136 -3.89 -26.09 -3.38
C LYS A 136 -3.64 -24.61 -3.45
N ILE A 137 -3.93 -23.94 -2.36
CA ILE A 137 -3.61 -22.55 -2.07
C ILE A 137 -2.36 -22.13 -2.83
N GLY A 138 -2.55 -21.25 -3.83
CA GLY A 138 -1.50 -20.89 -4.77
C GLY A 138 -0.25 -20.40 -4.06
N LYS A 139 0.89 -20.77 -4.59
CA LYS A 139 2.17 -20.18 -4.19
C LYS A 139 2.09 -18.67 -4.44
N PHE A 140 2.37 -17.88 -3.43
CA PHE A 140 2.60 -16.47 -3.59
C PHE A 140 3.92 -16.28 -4.33
N ILE A 141 3.92 -15.44 -5.37
CA ILE A 141 5.18 -14.92 -5.89
C ILE A 141 5.58 -13.81 -4.92
N ASP A 142 6.63 -14.07 -4.18
CA ASP A 142 7.34 -13.03 -3.45
C ASP A 142 8.26 -12.35 -4.46
N THR A 143 7.92 -11.14 -4.86
CA THR A 143 8.76 -10.33 -5.75
C THR A 143 9.78 -9.52 -4.97
N CYS A 144 10.21 -10.02 -3.82
CA CYS A 144 11.33 -9.46 -3.08
C CYS A 144 12.61 -9.64 -3.89
N ASN A 145 13.04 -8.60 -4.48
CA ASN A 145 14.35 -8.18 -5.01
C ASN A 145 14.22 -7.59 -6.41
N CYS A 146 13.53 -6.50 -6.53
CA CYS A 146 13.77 -5.58 -7.65
C CYS A 146 14.80 -4.53 -7.22
N ASP A 147 16.05 -4.94 -7.10
CA ASP A 147 17.20 -4.05 -7.12
C ASP A 147 17.40 -3.47 -8.52
N THR A 148 16.44 -2.99 -9.19
CA THR A 148 16.63 -2.12 -10.37
C THR A 148 15.29 -1.91 -11.08
N PHE A 149 14.47 -1.05 -10.58
CA PHE A 149 13.63 -0.30 -11.48
C PHE A 149 14.47 0.88 -11.99
N ASN A 150 15.18 0.67 -13.09
CA ASN A 150 15.89 1.72 -13.82
C ASN A 150 14.98 2.15 -14.97
N PRO A 151 14.22 3.25 -14.86
CA PRO A 151 13.46 3.76 -16.00
C PRO A 151 14.46 4.30 -17.01
N LYS A 152 14.48 3.70 -18.19
CA LYS A 152 15.11 4.29 -19.37
C LYS A 152 14.29 5.48 -19.85
#